data_78abda8a7c13489c5ad5bc638f0170e8
#
_entry.id   78abda8a7c13489c5ad5bc638f0170e8
#
_cell.length_a   1.000
_cell.length_b   1.000
_cell.length_c   1.000
_cell.angle_alpha   90.00
_cell.angle_beta   90.00
_cell.angle_gamma   90.00
#
_symmetry.space_group_name_H-M   'P 1'
#
loop_
_entity.id
_entity.type
_entity.pdbx_description
1 polymer ?
#
loop_
_entity_poly.entity_id
_entity_poly.type
_entity_poly.pdbx_seq_one_letter_code
_entity_poly.pdbx_strand_id
1 'polypeptide(L)'
;MNSIVLMGEVLSEPELRYTPGNLAVASLVIGFPSLRPDEPPYRVRVSSFGELAKRVVDTCHVGDQITVEGQLHMNVVERDGRKEKLAEITARRVHQLGSARVLSLTGMGEPATGESSEGDVVSPPEPDDLPF
;
A
#
# COMPACT_ATOMS: atom_id res chain seq x y z
N MET A 1 -19.86 -11.89 7.50
CA MET A 1 -18.79 -11.79 6.51
C MET A 1 -17.77 -10.74 6.95
N ASN A 2 -16.51 -11.03 6.80
CA ASN A 2 -15.44 -10.10 7.16
C ASN A 2 -14.48 -10.03 5.98
N SER A 3 -14.64 -9.00 5.17
CA SER A 3 -13.82 -8.83 3.98
C SER A 3 -13.61 -7.34 3.78
N ILE A 4 -12.35 -6.96 3.56
CA ILE A 4 -12.00 -5.57 3.38
C ILE A 4 -11.03 -5.45 2.22
N VAL A 5 -11.16 -4.36 1.47
CA VAL A 5 -10.19 -3.95 0.46
C VAL A 5 -9.77 -2.53 0.81
N LEU A 6 -8.48 -2.34 0.95
CA LEU A 6 -7.96 -1.05 1.37
C LEU A 6 -6.74 -0.71 0.54
N MET A 7 -6.70 0.52 0.05
CA MET A 7 -5.53 1.04 -0.66
C MET A 7 -4.80 2.00 0.25
N GLY A 8 -3.50 1.91 0.29
CA GLY A 8 -2.70 2.81 1.11
C GLY A 8 -1.25 2.81 0.70
N GLU A 9 -0.51 3.70 1.35
CA GLU A 9 0.92 3.83 1.12
C GLU A 9 1.67 3.05 2.18
N VAL A 10 2.70 2.32 1.76
CA VAL A 10 3.55 1.57 2.69
C VAL A 10 4.37 2.56 3.50
N LEU A 11 4.20 2.54 4.82
CA LEU A 11 4.87 3.46 5.72
C LEU A 11 6.07 2.84 6.42
N SER A 12 6.15 1.51 6.46
CA SER A 12 7.29 0.83 7.07
C SER A 12 7.71 -0.32 6.18
N GLU A 13 9.01 -0.63 6.18
CA GLU A 13 9.50 -1.77 5.44
C GLU A 13 8.89 -3.05 6.03
N PRO A 14 8.49 -4.01 5.18
CA PRO A 14 7.95 -5.26 5.68
C PRO A 14 8.96 -6.01 6.52
N GLU A 15 8.52 -6.54 7.62
CA GLU A 15 9.36 -7.30 8.53
C GLU A 15 9.00 -8.76 8.41
N LEU A 16 9.97 -9.58 8.02
CA LEU A 16 9.75 -11.01 7.84
C LEU A 16 10.24 -11.77 9.05
N ARG A 17 9.42 -12.67 9.53
CA ARG A 17 9.81 -13.57 10.62
C ARG A 17 9.14 -14.93 10.39
N TYR A 18 9.58 -15.91 11.14
CA TYR A 18 9.04 -17.26 11.05
C TYR A 18 8.48 -17.68 12.39
N THR A 19 7.31 -18.34 12.35
CA THR A 19 6.72 -18.90 13.55
C THR A 19 7.48 -20.15 13.98
N PRO A 20 7.24 -20.65 15.23
CA PRO A 20 7.86 -21.91 15.63
C PRO A 20 7.55 -23.06 14.69
N GLY A 21 6.40 -23.04 14.00
CA GLY A 21 6.07 -24.02 12.98
C GLY A 21 6.68 -23.75 11.62
N ASN A 22 7.62 -22.80 11.52
CA ASN A 22 8.33 -22.45 10.30
C ASN A 22 7.44 -21.82 9.23
N LEU A 23 6.38 -21.15 9.65
CA LEU A 23 5.51 -20.40 8.74
C LEU A 23 6.03 -18.97 8.62
N ALA A 24 6.21 -18.50 7.38
CA ALA A 24 6.65 -17.14 7.14
C ALA A 24 5.53 -16.16 7.47
N VAL A 25 5.88 -15.08 8.17
CA VAL A 25 4.95 -14.01 8.52
C VAL A 25 5.62 -12.68 8.18
N ALA A 26 4.93 -11.86 7.41
CA ALA A 26 5.41 -10.51 7.12
C ALA A 26 4.39 -9.50 7.64
N SER A 27 4.88 -8.44 8.25
CA SER A 27 4.01 -7.36 8.71
C SER A 27 4.57 -6.03 8.26
N LEU A 28 3.66 -5.13 7.95
CA LEU A 28 4.00 -3.77 7.57
C LEU A 28 2.87 -2.84 8.00
N VAL A 29 3.12 -1.55 7.93
CA VAL A 29 2.11 -0.53 8.24
C VAL A 29 1.80 0.22 6.97
N ILE A 30 0.51 0.37 6.67
CA ILE A 30 0.08 1.22 5.56
C ILE A 30 -0.66 2.41 6.11
N GLY A 31 -0.59 3.51 5.38
CA GLY A 31 -1.28 4.74 5.72
C GLY A 31 -2.23 5.15 4.62
N PHE A 32 -3.29 5.81 5.01
CA PHE A 32 -4.26 6.35 4.06
C PHE A 32 -4.79 7.67 4.59
N PRO A 33 -5.25 8.56 3.70
CA PRO A 33 -5.66 9.90 4.13
C PRO A 33 -6.81 9.85 5.12
N SER A 34 -6.77 10.75 6.08
CA SER A 34 -7.86 10.92 7.01
C SER A 34 -9.00 11.67 6.32
N LEU A 35 -10.15 11.67 6.98
CA LEU A 35 -11.32 12.37 6.44
C LEU A 35 -11.15 13.88 6.48
N ARG A 36 -10.28 14.39 7.33
CA ARG A 36 -10.04 15.81 7.47
C ARG A 36 -8.61 16.15 7.07
N PRO A 37 -8.41 17.21 6.27
CA PRO A 37 -7.06 17.57 5.82
C PRO A 37 -6.10 17.94 6.94
N ASP A 38 -6.62 18.41 8.08
CA ASP A 38 -5.78 18.85 9.20
C ASP A 38 -5.41 17.72 10.15
N GLU A 39 -5.92 16.51 9.90
CA GLU A 39 -5.61 15.36 10.74
C GLU A 39 -4.50 14.53 10.09
N PRO A 40 -3.66 13.86 10.92
CA PRO A 40 -2.66 12.97 10.35
C PRO A 40 -3.31 11.77 9.66
N PRO A 41 -2.61 11.15 8.72
CA PRO A 41 -3.14 9.97 8.05
C PRO A 41 -3.44 8.85 9.04
N TYR A 42 -4.44 8.06 8.71
CA TYR A 42 -4.74 6.85 9.46
C TYR A 42 -3.74 5.77 9.12
N ARG A 43 -3.49 4.88 10.07
CA ARG A 43 -2.53 3.78 9.92
C ARG A 43 -3.20 2.48 10.27
N VAL A 44 -2.80 1.43 9.56
CA VAL A 44 -3.28 0.10 9.87
C VAL A 44 -2.13 -0.88 9.64
N ARG A 45 -2.03 -1.88 10.50
CA ARG A 45 -1.04 -2.94 10.34
C ARG A 45 -1.59 -4.01 9.42
N VAL A 46 -0.75 -4.52 8.54
CA VAL A 46 -1.10 -5.58 7.63
C VAL A 46 -0.17 -6.75 7.88
N SER A 47 -0.75 -7.92 8.08
CA SER A 47 0.01 -9.16 8.27
C SER A 47 -0.30 -10.10 7.12
N SER A 48 0.72 -10.81 6.67
CA SER A 48 0.57 -11.82 5.62
C SER A 48 1.36 -13.05 6.00
N PHE A 49 0.99 -14.19 5.42
CA PHE A 49 1.54 -15.49 5.82
C PHE A 49 1.96 -16.28 4.60
N GLY A 50 2.95 -17.16 4.80
CA GLY A 50 3.37 -18.11 3.79
C GLY A 50 4.02 -17.45 2.58
N GLU A 51 3.65 -17.92 1.40
CA GLU A 51 4.22 -17.41 0.15
C GLU A 51 3.89 -15.93 -0.07
N LEU A 52 2.71 -15.52 0.38
CA LEU A 52 2.33 -14.11 0.28
C LEU A 52 3.27 -13.25 1.12
N ALA A 53 3.65 -13.72 2.31
CA ALA A 53 4.58 -12.99 3.16
C ALA A 53 5.92 -12.77 2.46
N LYS A 54 6.44 -13.80 1.82
CA LYS A 54 7.71 -13.70 1.10
C LYS A 54 7.61 -12.72 -0.06
N ARG A 55 6.51 -12.76 -0.79
CA ARG A 55 6.31 -11.84 -1.90
C ARG A 55 6.19 -10.39 -1.44
N VAL A 56 5.49 -10.18 -0.33
CA VAL A 56 5.34 -8.83 0.23
C VAL A 56 6.69 -8.24 0.60
N VAL A 57 7.55 -9.03 1.22
CA VAL A 57 8.89 -8.57 1.59
C VAL A 57 9.71 -8.22 0.35
N ASP A 58 9.56 -8.99 -0.72
CA ASP A 58 10.33 -8.77 -1.94
C ASP A 58 9.83 -7.57 -2.76
N THR A 59 8.53 -7.29 -2.72
CA THR A 59 7.94 -6.34 -3.67
C THR A 59 7.45 -5.05 -3.05
N CYS A 60 7.18 -5.03 -1.75
CA CYS A 60 6.59 -3.84 -1.11
C CYS A 60 7.68 -3.06 -0.36
N HIS A 61 7.78 -1.77 -0.65
CA HIS A 61 8.77 -0.89 -0.03
C HIS A 61 8.11 0.39 0.41
N VAL A 62 8.75 1.09 1.34
CA VAL A 62 8.23 2.37 1.83
C VAL A 62 8.01 3.31 0.66
N GLY A 63 6.83 3.93 0.63
CA GLY A 63 6.45 4.83 -0.44
C GLY A 63 5.62 4.19 -1.54
N ASP A 64 5.52 2.87 -1.55
CA ASP A 64 4.72 2.18 -2.55
C ASP A 64 3.24 2.31 -2.23
N GLN A 65 2.42 2.39 -3.28
CA GLN A 65 0.97 2.29 -3.15
C GLN A 65 0.58 0.84 -3.37
N ILE A 66 -0.18 0.31 -2.43
CA ILE A 66 -0.64 -1.07 -2.53
C ILE A 66 -2.13 -1.16 -2.24
N THR A 67 -2.75 -2.21 -2.76
CA THR A 67 -4.12 -2.57 -2.42
C THR A 67 -4.08 -3.89 -1.67
N VAL A 68 -4.70 -3.92 -0.51
CA VAL A 68 -4.71 -5.10 0.35
C VAL A 68 -6.14 -5.61 0.44
N GLU A 69 -6.32 -6.90 0.16
CA GLU A 69 -7.59 -7.59 0.38
C GLU A 69 -7.40 -8.58 1.52
N GLY A 70 -8.33 -8.58 2.44
CA GLY A 70 -8.22 -9.52 3.54
C GLY A 70 -9.34 -9.38 4.54
N GLN A 71 -9.02 -9.74 5.76
CA GLN A 71 -9.95 -9.69 6.87
C GLN A 71 -9.48 -8.69 7.90
N LEU A 72 -10.41 -7.89 8.40
CA LEU A 72 -10.13 -6.91 9.43
C LEU A 72 -10.34 -7.55 10.79
N HIS A 73 -9.43 -7.32 11.71
CA HIS A 73 -9.65 -7.71 13.09
C HIS A 73 -9.05 -6.66 14.01
N MET A 74 -9.47 -6.70 15.26
CA MET A 74 -8.99 -5.78 16.27
C MET A 74 -8.03 -6.51 17.19
N ASN A 75 -6.85 -5.93 17.36
CA ASN A 75 -5.84 -6.46 18.26
C ASN A 75 -5.81 -5.58 19.50
N VAL A 76 -5.74 -6.21 20.66
CA VAL A 76 -5.60 -5.48 21.91
C VAL A 76 -4.13 -5.50 22.29
N VAL A 77 -3.54 -4.32 22.38
CA VAL A 77 -2.16 -4.17 22.85
C VAL A 77 -2.15 -3.38 24.13
N GLU A 78 -1.17 -3.65 24.97
CA GLU A 78 -0.99 -2.92 26.20
C GLU A 78 0.16 -1.93 26.03
N ARG A 79 -0.14 -0.67 26.27
CA ARG A 79 0.84 0.40 26.13
C ARG A 79 0.68 1.34 27.30
N ASP A 80 1.77 1.56 28.03
CA ASP A 80 1.78 2.46 29.19
C ASP A 80 0.69 2.14 30.20
N GLY A 81 0.46 0.84 30.46
CA GLY A 81 -0.55 0.39 31.40
C GLY A 81 -1.98 0.50 30.90
N ARG A 82 -2.17 0.89 29.65
CA ARG A 82 -3.50 1.00 29.04
C ARG A 82 -3.66 -0.03 27.95
N LYS A 83 -4.87 -0.52 27.81
CA LYS A 83 -5.21 -1.42 26.72
C LYS A 83 -5.75 -0.60 25.56
N GLU A 84 -5.15 -0.79 24.40
CA GLU A 84 -5.60 -0.14 23.16
C GLU A 84 -6.02 -1.19 22.17
N LYS A 85 -7.08 -0.88 21.42
CA LYS A 85 -7.50 -1.71 20.29
C LYS A 85 -6.94 -1.12 19.02
N LEU A 86 -6.21 -1.93 18.27
CA LEU A 86 -5.63 -1.51 17.00
C LEU A 86 -6.23 -2.32 15.88
N ALA A 87 -6.58 -1.64 14.79
CA ALA A 87 -7.06 -2.32 13.60
C ALA A 87 -5.90 -3.02 12.91
N GLU A 88 -6.15 -4.25 12.48
CA GLU A 88 -5.16 -5.04 11.77
C GLU A 88 -5.85 -5.81 10.67
N ILE A 89 -5.18 -5.93 9.53
CA ILE A 89 -5.71 -6.67 8.40
C ILE A 89 -4.83 -7.90 8.20
N THR A 90 -5.46 -9.08 8.13
CA THR A 90 -4.79 -10.27 7.69
C THR A 90 -5.00 -10.36 6.18
N ALA A 91 -3.94 -10.16 5.43
CA ALA A 91 -4.02 -10.06 3.99
C ALA A 91 -4.19 -11.44 3.35
N ARG A 92 -5.02 -11.50 2.34
CA ARG A 92 -5.13 -12.65 1.45
C ARG A 92 -4.50 -12.34 0.11
N ARG A 93 -4.56 -11.09 -0.31
CA ARG A 93 -3.95 -10.63 -1.56
C ARG A 93 -3.39 -9.24 -1.36
N VAL A 94 -2.26 -9.01 -1.98
CA VAL A 94 -1.63 -7.69 -1.99
C VAL A 94 -1.25 -7.38 -3.43
N HIS A 95 -1.70 -6.23 -3.91
CA HIS A 95 -1.42 -5.78 -5.26
C HIS A 95 -0.62 -4.50 -5.19
N GLN A 96 0.53 -4.49 -5.82
CA GLN A 96 1.37 -3.31 -5.87
C GLN A 96 0.93 -2.44 -7.04
N LEU A 97 0.67 -1.17 -6.75
CA LEU A 97 0.24 -0.22 -7.76
C LEU A 97 1.38 0.67 -8.26
N GLY A 98 2.54 0.58 -7.60
CA GLY A 98 3.68 1.41 -7.92
C GLY A 98 4.02 2.33 -6.77
N SER A 99 5.04 3.16 -6.92
CA SER A 99 5.37 4.11 -5.88
C SER A 99 4.39 5.28 -5.91
N ALA A 100 4.15 5.90 -4.76
CA ALA A 100 3.27 7.04 -4.68
C ALA A 100 3.76 8.17 -5.59
N ARG A 101 5.07 8.31 -5.71
CA ARG A 101 5.68 9.32 -6.56
C ARG A 101 5.35 9.09 -8.02
N VAL A 102 5.43 7.84 -8.48
CA VAL A 102 5.13 7.49 -9.86
C VAL A 102 3.66 7.76 -10.17
N LEU A 103 2.78 7.39 -9.26
CA LEU A 103 1.35 7.64 -9.44
C LEU A 103 1.03 9.11 -9.50
N SER A 104 1.71 9.93 -8.71
CA SER A 104 1.55 11.37 -8.74
C SER A 104 1.92 11.94 -10.11
N LEU A 105 3.05 11.51 -10.65
CA LEU A 105 3.50 11.97 -11.96
C LEU A 105 2.53 11.55 -13.05
N THR A 106 2.04 10.34 -12.97
CA THR A 106 1.06 9.84 -13.94
C THR A 106 -0.23 10.64 -13.87
N GLY A 107 -0.66 10.96 -12.67
CA GLY A 107 -1.87 11.76 -12.48
C GLY A 107 -1.79 13.16 -13.03
N MET A 108 -0.59 13.70 -13.19
CA MET A 108 -0.40 15.02 -13.75
C MET A 108 -0.41 15.04 -15.27
N GLY A 109 -0.35 13.99 -15.87
CA GLY A 109 -0.61 13.88 -17.23
C GLY A 109 0.44 13.74 -18.15
N GLU A 110 0.54 14.24 -18.60
CA GLU A 110 1.33 13.99 -19.30
C GLU A 110 2.31 13.22 -19.55
N PRO A 111 2.45 12.99 -19.93
CA PRO A 111 3.34 12.09 -19.92
C PRO A 111 4.42 11.88 -20.34
N ALA A 112 4.39 12.34 -20.28
CA ALA A 112 5.31 12.08 -20.68
C ALA A 112 6.00 11.52 -21.09
N THR A 113 6.02 11.74 -21.36
CA THR A 113 6.84 11.17 -21.80
C THR A 113 7.63 11.05 -22.24
N GLY A 114 7.68 11.27 -22.14
CA GLY A 114 8.63 11.08 -22.51
C GLY A 114 8.89 10.95 -23.37
N GLU A 115 8.65 11.26 -23.58
CA GLU A 115 9.08 11.16 -24.32
C GLU A 115 9.37 11.23 -25.04
N SER A 116 9.36 11.30 -25.17
CA SER A 116 9.82 11.37 -25.93
C SER A 116 9.82 11.60 -26.87
N SER A 117 9.65 11.74 -27.02
CA SER A 117 9.90 11.93 -27.87
C SER A 117 9.74 12.35 -28.82
N GLU A 118 9.52 12.43 -29.07
CA GLU A 118 9.54 12.77 -29.80
C GLU A 118 9.11 12.89 -30.24
N GLY A 119 8.66 13.22 -30.18
CA GLY A 119 8.32 13.29 -30.13
C GLY A 119 7.51 13.48 -30.63
N ASP A 120 7.21 13.54 -30.57
CA ASP A 120 6.54 13.61 -30.63
C ASP A 120 5.77 13.71 -30.67
N VAL A 121 5.39 13.78 -30.61
CA VAL A 121 4.81 13.80 -30.29
C VAL A 121 4.02 14.00 -30.44
N VAL A 122 3.59 14.11 -30.43
CA VAL A 122 3.10 14.20 -30.23
C VAL A 122 2.43 14.39 -30.30
N SER A 123 2.06 14.39 -30.25
CA SER A 123 1.64 14.45 -29.97
C SER A 123 1.03 14.69 -29.93
N PRO A 124 0.70 14.74 -29.90
CA PRO A 124 0.14 14.81 -29.51
C PRO A 124 -0.65 15.08 -29.50
N PRO A 125 -1.13 15.08 -29.40
CA PRO A 125 -1.65 15.08 -29.09
C PRO A 125 -2.40 15.17 -28.95
N GLU A 126 -2.91 14.89 -28.56
CA GLU A 126 -3.26 14.72 -28.20
C GLU A 126 -3.65 14.73 -27.59
N PRO A 127 -3.99 14.80 -27.44
CA PRO A 127 -4.22 14.65 -26.73
C PRO A 127 -4.89 14.60 -26.32
N ASP A 128 -5.37 14.45 -25.99
CA ASP A 128 -5.69 14.17 -25.48
C ASP A 128 -6.04 13.64 -25.02
N ASP A 129 -6.35 13.48 -24.85
CA ASP A 129 -6.43 12.69 -24.45
C ASP A 129 -6.45 12.38 -23.53
N LEU A 130 -6.79 12.44 -22.76
CA LEU A 130 -6.69 12.06 -21.79
C LEU A 130 -7.02 11.64 -20.97
N PRO A 131 -7.23 11.31 -20.42
CA PRO A 131 -7.34 10.66 -19.55
C PRO A 131 -7.77 10.50 -18.71
N PHE A 132 -8.19 10.55 -18.18
CA PHE A 132 -8.37 10.33 -17.40
C PHE A 132 -8.44 10.19 -16.91
#